data_59f207478da14a4e31d9e6f73b468846
#
_entry.id   59f207478da14a4e31d9e6f73b468846
#
_cell.length_a   1.000
_cell.length_b   1.000
_cell.length_c   1.000
_cell.angle_alpha   90.00
_cell.angle_beta   90.00
_cell.angle_gamma   90.00
#
_symmetry.space_group_name_H-M   'P 1'
#
loop_
_entity.id
_entity.type
_entity.pdbx_description
1 polymer ?
#
loop_
_entity_poly.entity_id
_entity_poly.type
_entity_poly.pdbx_seq_one_letter_code
_entity_poly.pdbx_strand_id
1 'polypeptide(L)'
;MSDTRRGADKRRKQLLPVKATPLATAPRPVRRDGTRKTRDMTWTVYSSLRESILNGTLPPGESLSQVQLASQLGVSRGPLREAVRMLQREGLVEAEVNRRGRVSSFSIDDLEQLYAMRIVHESLAIRINVPRFTKRDIDALRGCLRRMEALAGHDLHQWQAVDREFHFTLLAHAGDRLMRTIRELYDHADRYRWLYIKGVPRALSIAADEHQAIFEATVEGDAALAAAHLARHLARTALTVMTHHAPEHDPTTVRAAIRLATGAEAPAGAATLKSRSLRSGR
;
A
#
# COMPACT_ATOMS: atom_id res chain seq x y z
N MET A 1 -26.65 13.14 -45.62
CA MET A 1 -26.76 14.46 -45.03
C MET A 1 -27.19 14.31 -43.58
N SER A 2 -26.49 14.96 -42.66
CA SER A 2 -26.74 15.14 -41.20
C SER A 2 -26.51 13.87 -40.38
N ASP A 3 -25.47 13.74 -39.72
CA ASP A 3 -24.96 14.31 -38.47
C ASP A 3 -25.60 13.65 -37.23
N THR A 4 -24.90 12.66 -36.69
CA THR A 4 -25.09 12.16 -35.31
C THR A 4 -23.74 11.75 -34.69
N ARG A 5 -22.89 12.75 -34.46
CA ARG A 5 -21.80 12.68 -33.48
C ARG A 5 -22.15 13.65 -32.37
N ARG A 6 -22.55 13.16 -31.18
CA ARG A 6 -22.41 13.82 -29.85
C ARG A 6 -23.16 13.00 -28.81
N GLY A 7 -22.43 12.38 -27.88
CA GLY A 7 -23.09 11.75 -26.73
C GLY A 7 -22.22 10.82 -25.90
N ALA A 8 -20.94 11.08 -25.81
CA ALA A 8 -20.09 10.35 -24.85
C ALA A 8 -19.22 11.36 -24.11
N ASP A 9 -19.77 12.02 -23.14
CA ASP A 9 -19.04 12.54 -21.98
C ASP A 9 -20.03 13.29 -21.07
N LYS A 10 -20.24 12.79 -19.87
CA LYS A 10 -20.72 13.51 -18.67
C LYS A 10 -21.32 12.54 -17.65
N ARG A 11 -20.48 11.72 -17.04
CA ARG A 11 -20.74 11.26 -15.67
C ARG A 11 -19.48 11.44 -14.81
N ARG A 12 -19.03 12.67 -14.66
CA ARG A 12 -18.27 13.10 -13.49
C ARG A 12 -19.20 12.96 -12.29
N LYS A 13 -19.07 11.88 -11.54
CA LYS A 13 -19.66 11.79 -10.20
C LYS A 13 -19.04 12.90 -9.35
N GLN A 14 -19.84 13.91 -9.04
CA GLN A 14 -19.51 14.95 -8.07
C GLN A 14 -19.19 14.27 -6.74
N LEU A 15 -17.90 14.29 -6.38
CA LEU A 15 -17.48 14.12 -5.00
C LEU A 15 -18.05 15.32 -4.23
N LEU A 16 -18.87 15.04 -3.21
CA LEU A 16 -19.39 16.06 -2.31
C LEU A 16 -18.20 16.82 -1.69
N PRO A 17 -18.26 18.15 -1.59
CA PRO A 17 -17.20 18.93 -0.99
C PRO A 17 -17.10 18.59 0.50
N VAL A 18 -16.05 17.89 0.88
CA VAL A 18 -15.63 17.75 2.28
C VAL A 18 -15.21 19.15 2.73
N LYS A 19 -15.90 19.71 3.73
CA LYS A 19 -15.54 21.00 4.34
C LYS A 19 -14.08 20.88 4.81
N ALA A 20 -13.22 21.75 4.26
CA ALA A 20 -11.82 21.84 4.66
C ALA A 20 -11.72 22.14 6.15
N THR A 21 -11.26 21.15 6.91
CA THR A 21 -10.85 21.38 8.31
C THR A 21 -9.46 22.01 8.25
N PRO A 22 -9.17 23.07 9.03
CA PRO A 22 -7.84 23.67 9.03
C PRO A 22 -6.78 22.65 9.42
N LEU A 23 -5.65 22.64 8.69
CA LEU A 23 -4.47 21.86 9.06
C LEU A 23 -4.08 22.16 10.50
N ALA A 24 -3.92 21.13 11.33
CA ALA A 24 -3.48 21.29 12.71
C ALA A 24 -2.10 21.95 12.74
N THR A 25 -1.98 23.07 13.46
CA THR A 25 -0.70 23.77 13.63
C THR A 25 0.28 22.89 14.41
N ALA A 26 1.50 22.72 13.88
CA ALA A 26 2.53 21.92 14.52
C ALA A 26 2.89 22.50 15.92
N PRO A 27 3.13 21.65 16.93
CA PRO A 27 3.49 22.10 18.28
C PRO A 27 4.80 22.90 18.30
N ARG A 28 4.87 23.95 19.12
CA ARG A 28 6.04 24.81 19.26
C ARG A 28 7.27 24.04 19.76
N PRO A 29 8.44 24.19 19.14
CA PRO A 29 9.63 23.39 19.46
C PRO A 29 10.30 23.83 20.77
N VAL A 30 10.62 22.87 21.62
CA VAL A 30 11.53 23.01 22.76
C VAL A 30 12.97 22.99 22.25
N ARG A 31 13.85 23.91 22.74
CA ARG A 31 15.24 24.05 22.29
C ARG A 31 16.05 22.78 22.56
N ARG A 32 16.47 22.07 21.52
CA ARG A 32 17.49 21.02 21.53
C ARG A 32 18.27 21.05 20.21
N ASP A 33 19.50 20.53 20.20
CA ASP A 33 20.51 20.49 19.14
C ASP A 33 19.97 20.54 17.68
N GLY A 34 20.56 21.41 16.83
CA GLY A 34 19.97 21.82 15.54
C GLY A 34 19.68 20.70 14.54
N THR A 35 20.48 19.63 14.51
CA THR A 35 20.29 18.48 13.58
C THR A 35 19.16 17.57 14.03
N ARG A 36 19.04 17.30 15.31
CA ARG A 36 17.94 16.53 15.90
C ARG A 36 16.61 17.26 15.76
N LYS A 37 16.61 18.57 15.98
CA LYS A 37 15.43 19.43 15.81
C LYS A 37 14.91 19.45 14.38
N THR A 38 15.80 19.49 13.39
CA THR A 38 15.41 19.47 11.96
C THR A 38 14.80 18.11 11.59
N ARG A 39 15.34 17.01 12.09
CA ARG A 39 14.82 15.66 11.85
C ARG A 39 13.44 15.45 12.49
N ASP A 40 13.28 15.90 13.74
CA ASP A 40 12.00 15.83 14.45
C ASP A 40 10.93 16.67 13.73
N MET A 41 11.30 17.87 13.24
CA MET A 41 10.43 18.73 12.46
C MET A 41 10.03 18.13 11.12
N THR A 42 10.97 17.49 10.41
CA THR A 42 10.70 16.79 9.15
C THR A 42 9.67 15.69 9.37
N TRP A 43 9.86 14.89 10.43
CA TRP A 43 8.92 13.81 10.76
C TRP A 43 7.53 14.33 11.13
N THR A 44 7.45 15.41 11.92
CA THR A 44 6.19 16.05 12.29
C THR A 44 5.43 16.56 11.05
N VAL A 45 6.13 17.23 10.15
CA VAL A 45 5.55 17.73 8.88
C VAL A 45 5.10 16.59 8.00
N TYR A 46 5.94 15.56 7.85
CA TYR A 46 5.62 14.36 7.06
C TYR A 46 4.36 13.68 7.60
N SER A 47 4.28 13.41 8.91
CA SER A 47 3.13 12.76 9.53
C SER A 47 1.84 13.56 9.37
N SER A 48 1.90 14.89 9.55
CA SER A 48 0.75 15.78 9.36
C SER A 48 0.25 15.81 7.91
N LEU A 49 1.16 15.92 6.95
CA LEU A 49 0.80 15.90 5.53
C LEU A 49 0.26 14.53 5.11
N ARG A 50 0.89 13.45 5.57
CA ARG A 50 0.47 12.08 5.31
C ARG A 50 -0.96 11.85 5.80
N GLU A 51 -1.25 12.24 7.03
CA GLU A 51 -2.58 12.15 7.59
C GLU A 51 -3.59 12.97 6.80
N SER A 52 -3.24 14.20 6.40
CA SER A 52 -4.09 15.09 5.61
C SER A 52 -4.42 14.52 4.23
N ILE A 53 -3.48 13.81 3.60
CA ILE A 53 -3.70 13.12 2.33
C ILE A 53 -4.62 11.91 2.55
N LEU A 54 -4.33 11.08 3.55
CA LEU A 54 -5.05 9.85 3.79
C LEU A 54 -6.48 10.06 4.28
N ASN A 55 -6.75 11.14 5.02
CA ASN A 55 -8.10 11.51 5.47
C ASN A 55 -8.87 12.39 4.48
N GLY A 56 -8.25 12.75 3.33
CA GLY A 56 -8.87 13.55 2.28
C GLY A 56 -8.88 15.07 2.51
N THR A 57 -8.28 15.58 3.58
CA THR A 57 -8.10 17.02 3.80
C THR A 57 -7.27 17.67 2.68
N LEU A 58 -6.28 16.93 2.18
CA LEU A 58 -5.56 17.18 0.93
C LEU A 58 -6.08 16.17 -0.11
N PRO A 59 -7.02 16.57 -0.98
CA PRO A 59 -7.66 15.62 -1.87
C PRO A 59 -6.74 15.16 -3.00
N PRO A 60 -7.01 13.99 -3.62
CA PRO A 60 -6.30 13.53 -4.80
C PRO A 60 -6.27 14.57 -5.92
N GLY A 61 -5.13 14.75 -6.54
CA GLY A 61 -4.90 15.73 -7.61
C GLY A 61 -4.59 17.15 -7.12
N GLU A 62 -4.62 17.41 -5.82
CA GLU A 62 -4.26 18.72 -5.28
C GLU A 62 -2.77 19.02 -5.45
N SER A 63 -2.45 20.24 -5.91
CA SER A 63 -1.06 20.69 -6.08
C SER A 63 -0.51 21.21 -4.75
N LEU A 64 0.59 20.62 -4.31
CA LEU A 64 1.25 20.94 -3.04
C LEU A 64 2.28 22.07 -3.23
N SER A 65 1.84 23.32 -3.03
CA SER A 65 2.76 24.46 -3.01
C SER A 65 3.62 24.46 -1.75
N GLN A 66 4.90 24.13 -1.89
CA GLN A 66 5.83 24.11 -0.75
C GLN A 66 5.96 25.47 -0.06
N VAL A 67 5.72 26.58 -0.76
CA VAL A 67 5.75 27.93 -0.19
C VAL A 67 4.54 28.15 0.72
N GLN A 68 3.35 27.82 0.24
CA GLN A 68 2.11 27.96 0.99
C GLN A 68 2.06 27.03 2.20
N LEU A 69 2.43 25.75 2.01
CA LEU A 69 2.47 24.76 3.08
C LEU A 69 3.50 25.12 4.16
N ALA A 70 4.68 25.63 3.80
CA ALA A 70 5.66 26.09 4.76
C ALA A 70 5.13 27.24 5.64
N SER A 71 4.41 28.19 5.01
CA SER A 71 3.75 29.29 5.72
C SER A 71 2.63 28.80 6.63
N GLN A 72 1.76 27.92 6.15
CA GLN A 72 0.63 27.38 6.92
C GLN A 72 1.07 26.57 8.13
N LEU A 73 2.11 25.73 7.96
CA LEU A 73 2.64 24.86 9.01
C LEU A 73 3.65 25.58 9.93
N GLY A 74 4.03 26.84 9.62
CA GLY A 74 5.00 27.59 10.39
C GLY A 74 6.40 26.99 10.39
N VAL A 75 6.81 26.32 9.30
CA VAL A 75 8.08 25.62 9.17
C VAL A 75 8.95 26.20 8.06
N SER A 76 10.26 25.95 8.11
CA SER A 76 11.15 26.30 7.01
C SER A 76 10.99 25.34 5.83
N ARG A 77 11.44 25.76 4.63
CA ARG A 77 11.33 24.96 3.39
C ARG A 77 12.14 23.67 3.42
N GLY A 78 13.20 23.57 4.23
CA GLY A 78 14.08 22.40 4.32
C GLY A 78 13.33 21.15 4.82
N PRO A 79 12.82 21.14 6.05
CA PRO A 79 12.01 20.06 6.61
C PRO A 79 10.81 19.69 5.72
N LEU A 80 10.11 20.71 5.17
CA LEU A 80 8.96 20.47 4.30
C LEU A 80 9.34 19.75 2.99
N ARG A 81 10.44 20.18 2.36
CA ARG A 81 10.93 19.53 1.14
C ARG A 81 11.30 18.08 1.38
N GLU A 82 11.92 17.78 2.51
CA GLU A 82 12.26 16.40 2.84
C GLU A 82 11.01 15.57 3.16
N ALA A 83 10.05 16.12 3.88
CA ALA A 83 8.75 15.49 4.12
C ALA A 83 8.02 15.16 2.79
N VAL A 84 7.98 16.10 1.85
CA VAL A 84 7.38 15.86 0.51
C VAL A 84 8.14 14.76 -0.24
N ARG A 85 9.47 14.69 -0.14
CA ARG A 85 10.24 13.58 -0.74
C ARG A 85 9.92 12.22 -0.10
N MET A 86 9.66 12.19 1.21
CA MET A 86 9.20 10.97 1.87
C MET A 86 7.84 10.53 1.33
N LEU A 87 6.89 11.46 1.21
CA LEU A 87 5.57 11.18 0.61
C LEU A 87 5.65 10.76 -0.86
N GLN A 88 6.62 11.29 -1.62
CA GLN A 88 6.87 10.86 -2.99
C GLN A 88 7.38 9.41 -3.06
N ARG A 89 8.25 9.02 -2.13
CA ARG A 89 8.74 7.63 -2.03
C ARG A 89 7.62 6.64 -1.67
N GLU A 90 6.60 7.10 -0.95
CA GLU A 90 5.39 6.31 -0.65
C GLU A 90 4.33 6.37 -1.74
N GLY A 91 4.58 7.07 -2.84
CA GLY A 91 3.60 7.24 -3.90
C GLY A 91 2.35 8.05 -3.51
N LEU A 92 2.37 8.70 -2.34
CA LEU A 92 1.28 9.61 -1.91
C LEU A 92 1.31 10.94 -2.62
N VAL A 93 2.47 11.33 -3.13
CA VAL A 93 2.70 12.57 -3.87
C VAL A 93 3.49 12.26 -5.13
N GLU A 94 3.04 12.75 -6.25
CA GLU A 94 3.75 12.71 -7.53
C GLU A 94 4.61 13.96 -7.71
N ALA A 95 5.77 13.80 -8.37
CA ALA A 95 6.60 14.95 -8.74
C ALA A 95 5.98 15.69 -9.92
N GLU A 96 5.75 16.99 -9.76
CA GLU A 96 5.28 17.86 -10.83
C GLU A 96 6.42 18.77 -11.33
N VAL A 97 6.32 19.20 -12.57
CA VAL A 97 7.24 20.19 -13.17
C VAL A 97 7.27 21.44 -12.30
N ASN A 98 8.45 22.05 -12.12
CA ASN A 98 8.68 23.23 -11.26
C ASN A 98 8.67 23.00 -9.73
N ARG A 99 9.08 21.81 -9.27
CA ARG A 99 9.24 21.47 -7.85
C ARG A 99 7.95 21.53 -7.02
N ARG A 100 6.80 21.45 -7.67
CA ARG A 100 5.52 21.22 -7.01
C ARG A 100 5.33 19.71 -6.85
N GLY A 101 4.66 19.31 -5.78
CA GLY A 101 4.13 17.96 -5.64
C GLY A 101 2.64 18.01 -5.96
N ARG A 102 2.09 16.90 -6.41
CA ARG A 102 0.65 16.71 -6.56
C ARG A 102 0.23 15.49 -5.75
N VAL A 103 -0.83 15.58 -4.98
CA VAL A 103 -1.40 14.43 -4.29
C VAL A 103 -1.78 13.38 -5.33
N SER A 104 -1.26 12.17 -5.18
CA SER A 104 -1.48 11.10 -6.15
C SER A 104 -2.97 10.75 -6.22
N SER A 105 -3.47 10.53 -7.43
CA SER A 105 -4.84 10.09 -7.65
C SER A 105 -5.02 8.64 -7.22
N PHE A 106 -6.21 8.30 -6.75
CA PHE A 106 -6.60 6.92 -6.54
C PHE A 106 -6.85 6.25 -7.89
N SER A 107 -6.20 5.15 -8.15
CA SER A 107 -6.39 4.35 -9.36
C SER A 107 -6.62 2.89 -8.99
N ILE A 108 -7.72 2.35 -9.48
CA ILE A 108 -8.04 0.92 -9.34
C ILE A 108 -7.05 0.05 -10.10
N ASP A 109 -6.66 0.49 -11.31
CA ASP A 109 -5.69 -0.25 -12.12
C ASP A 109 -4.31 -0.28 -11.45
N ASP A 110 -3.88 0.83 -10.84
CA ASP A 110 -2.64 0.88 -10.07
C ASP A 110 -2.72 -0.01 -8.81
N LEU A 111 -3.83 0.04 -8.08
CA LEU A 111 -4.09 -0.85 -6.94
C LEU A 111 -3.99 -2.32 -7.36
N GLU A 112 -4.63 -2.71 -8.45
CA GLU A 112 -4.63 -4.09 -8.92
C GLU A 112 -3.23 -4.57 -9.29
N GLN A 113 -2.50 -3.79 -10.10
CA GLN A 113 -1.14 -4.12 -10.52
C GLN A 113 -0.18 -4.18 -9.32
N LEU A 114 -0.26 -3.18 -8.43
CA LEU A 114 0.57 -3.10 -7.23
C LEU A 114 0.39 -4.33 -6.33
N TYR A 115 -0.86 -4.72 -6.05
CA TYR A 115 -1.11 -5.89 -5.20
C TYR A 115 -0.81 -7.22 -5.89
N ALA A 116 -1.01 -7.34 -7.19
CA ALA A 116 -0.57 -8.52 -7.94
C ALA A 116 0.96 -8.69 -7.85
N MET A 117 1.73 -7.62 -8.00
CA MET A 117 3.18 -7.64 -7.82
C MET A 117 3.55 -8.01 -6.37
N ARG A 118 2.90 -7.43 -5.38
CA ARG A 118 3.12 -7.77 -3.96
C ARG A 118 2.88 -9.27 -3.70
N ILE A 119 1.73 -9.79 -4.14
CA ILE A 119 1.37 -11.20 -3.98
C ILE A 119 2.46 -12.11 -4.53
N VAL A 120 2.93 -11.87 -5.75
CA VAL A 120 3.97 -12.70 -6.38
C VAL A 120 5.31 -12.60 -5.66
N HIS A 121 5.79 -11.39 -5.39
CA HIS A 121 7.11 -11.19 -4.78
C HIS A 121 7.15 -11.63 -3.31
N GLU A 122 6.13 -11.31 -2.54
CA GLU A 122 6.08 -11.67 -1.12
C GLU A 122 5.85 -13.18 -0.93
N SER A 123 5.04 -13.82 -1.80
CA SER A 123 4.89 -15.29 -1.78
C SER A 123 6.16 -16.03 -2.17
N LEU A 124 6.92 -15.51 -3.15
CA LEU A 124 8.24 -16.05 -3.45
C LEU A 124 9.19 -15.90 -2.25
N ALA A 125 9.21 -14.71 -1.66
CA ALA A 125 10.09 -14.40 -0.54
C ALA A 125 9.81 -15.29 0.68
N ILE A 126 8.56 -15.48 1.10
CA ILE A 126 8.23 -16.33 2.25
C ILE A 126 8.56 -17.80 2.00
N ARG A 127 8.38 -18.31 0.77
CA ARG A 127 8.82 -19.67 0.39
C ARG A 127 10.32 -19.88 0.54
N ILE A 128 11.12 -18.87 0.22
CA ILE A 128 12.58 -18.88 0.38
C ILE A 128 12.95 -18.83 1.87
N ASN A 129 12.18 -18.09 2.67
CA ASN A 129 12.49 -17.77 4.05
C ASN A 129 12.13 -18.89 5.03
N VAL A 130 10.95 -19.50 4.89
CA VAL A 130 10.43 -20.48 5.86
C VAL A 130 11.46 -21.58 6.19
N PRO A 131 12.16 -22.21 5.21
CA PRO A 131 13.18 -23.19 5.52
C PRO A 131 14.44 -22.63 6.21
N ARG A 132 14.58 -21.33 6.31
CA ARG A 132 15.77 -20.63 6.85
C ARG A 132 15.50 -19.95 8.19
N PHE A 133 14.26 -19.98 8.68
CA PHE A 133 13.91 -19.34 9.94
C PHE A 133 14.66 -19.95 11.11
N THR A 134 15.20 -19.06 11.93
CA THR A 134 15.80 -19.41 13.21
C THR A 134 14.77 -19.25 14.33
N LYS A 135 15.10 -19.81 15.52
CA LYS A 135 14.29 -19.57 16.73
C LYS A 135 14.13 -18.07 17.00
N ARG A 136 15.16 -17.27 16.75
CA ARG A 136 15.12 -15.81 16.93
C ARG A 136 14.09 -15.15 16.02
N ASP A 137 13.99 -15.57 14.76
CA ASP A 137 13.02 -15.05 13.80
C ASP A 137 11.59 -15.37 14.25
N ILE A 138 11.35 -16.60 14.68
CA ILE A 138 10.06 -17.05 15.20
C ILE A 138 9.66 -16.26 16.46
N ASP A 139 10.61 -16.04 17.38
CA ASP A 139 10.34 -15.25 18.58
C ASP A 139 10.06 -13.78 18.27
N ALA A 140 10.71 -13.21 17.26
CA ALA A 140 10.45 -11.87 16.76
C ALA A 140 9.04 -11.76 16.16
N LEU A 141 8.63 -12.68 15.30
CA LEU A 141 7.28 -12.74 14.72
C LEU A 141 6.21 -12.84 15.80
N ARG A 142 6.41 -13.74 16.79
CA ARG A 142 5.51 -13.88 17.94
C ARG A 142 5.43 -12.58 18.76
N GLY A 143 6.55 -11.88 18.88
CA GLY A 143 6.61 -10.56 19.53
C GLY A 143 5.78 -9.50 18.80
N CYS A 144 5.83 -9.50 17.45
CA CYS A 144 5.01 -8.61 16.63
C CYS A 144 3.52 -8.88 16.81
N LEU A 145 3.08 -10.15 16.79
CA LEU A 145 1.67 -10.51 16.97
C LEU A 145 1.13 -9.99 18.31
N ARG A 146 1.83 -10.24 19.42
CA ARG A 146 1.43 -9.73 20.74
C ARG A 146 1.36 -8.20 20.81
N ARG A 147 2.31 -7.51 20.16
CA ARG A 147 2.31 -6.03 20.12
C ARG A 147 1.15 -5.50 19.29
N MET A 148 0.84 -6.12 18.15
CA MET A 148 -0.31 -5.75 17.34
C MET A 148 -1.63 -5.94 18.09
N GLU A 149 -1.79 -7.05 18.81
CA GLU A 149 -2.95 -7.30 19.65
C GLU A 149 -3.14 -6.21 20.73
N ALA A 150 -2.07 -5.86 21.45
CA ALA A 150 -2.10 -4.81 22.47
C ALA A 150 -2.39 -3.40 21.92
N LEU A 151 -2.05 -3.13 20.66
CA LEU A 151 -2.24 -1.84 20.00
C LEU A 151 -3.57 -1.73 19.25
N ALA A 152 -4.26 -2.84 19.02
CA ALA A 152 -5.51 -2.88 18.28
C ALA A 152 -6.59 -2.01 18.96
N GLY A 153 -7.11 -1.02 18.20
CA GLY A 153 -8.12 -0.07 18.70
C GLY A 153 -7.59 1.08 19.55
N HIS A 154 -6.28 1.11 19.86
CA HIS A 154 -5.68 2.15 20.70
C HIS A 154 -4.78 3.10 19.92
N ASP A 155 -3.82 2.59 19.15
CA ASP A 155 -2.88 3.38 18.36
C ASP A 155 -2.64 2.74 16.99
N LEU A 156 -3.40 3.18 16.01
CA LEU A 156 -3.33 2.67 14.65
C LEU A 156 -1.97 2.92 14.00
N HIS A 157 -1.32 4.04 14.33
CA HIS A 157 -0.03 4.37 13.74
C HIS A 157 1.08 3.42 14.25
N GLN A 158 1.11 3.17 15.56
CA GLN A 158 2.03 2.19 16.12
C GLN A 158 1.69 0.76 15.66
N TRP A 159 0.39 0.45 15.54
CA TRP A 159 -0.06 -0.83 15.00
C TRP A 159 0.52 -1.08 13.60
N GLN A 160 0.41 -0.09 12.69
CA GLN A 160 0.96 -0.20 11.34
C GLN A 160 2.49 -0.34 11.31
N ALA A 161 3.21 0.29 12.24
CA ALA A 161 4.65 0.12 12.35
C ALA A 161 5.03 -1.32 12.74
N VAL A 162 4.27 -1.94 13.65
CA VAL A 162 4.49 -3.33 14.06
C VAL A 162 4.04 -4.32 12.97
N ASP A 163 2.95 -4.04 12.26
CA ASP A 163 2.49 -4.78 11.08
C ASP A 163 3.59 -4.83 10.00
N ARG A 164 4.19 -3.68 9.72
CA ARG A 164 5.34 -3.58 8.81
C ARG A 164 6.53 -4.43 9.29
N GLU A 165 6.85 -4.39 10.58
CA GLU A 165 7.92 -5.18 11.16
C GLU A 165 7.64 -6.68 11.01
N PHE A 166 6.41 -7.13 11.25
CA PHE A 166 5.97 -8.50 11.05
C PHE A 166 6.18 -8.96 9.60
N HIS A 167 5.65 -8.22 8.62
CA HIS A 167 5.80 -8.55 7.22
C HIS A 167 7.27 -8.62 6.79
N PHE A 168 8.10 -7.65 7.20
CA PHE A 168 9.51 -7.65 6.80
C PHE A 168 10.33 -8.73 7.50
N THR A 169 9.95 -9.14 8.72
CA THR A 169 10.56 -10.29 9.40
C THR A 169 10.24 -11.58 8.66
N LEU A 170 8.99 -11.77 8.21
CA LEU A 170 8.59 -12.91 7.39
C LEU A 170 9.43 -13.06 6.10
N LEU A 171 9.99 -11.97 5.59
CA LEU A 171 10.61 -11.91 4.27
C LEU A 171 12.13 -11.65 4.32
N ALA A 172 12.72 -11.54 5.52
CA ALA A 172 14.06 -10.97 5.75
C ALA A 172 15.21 -11.70 5.02
N HIS A 173 15.10 -13.01 4.81
CA HIS A 173 16.15 -13.84 4.19
C HIS A 173 16.01 -14.01 2.67
N ALA A 174 15.13 -13.25 2.01
CA ALA A 174 14.86 -13.38 0.58
C ALA A 174 15.95 -12.74 -0.33
N GLY A 175 16.92 -12.07 0.27
CA GLY A 175 18.02 -11.39 -0.42
C GLY A 175 17.71 -9.92 -0.75
N ASP A 176 18.79 -9.11 -0.81
CA ASP A 176 18.70 -7.65 -0.84
C ASP A 176 17.94 -7.08 -2.03
N ARG A 177 18.07 -7.69 -3.21
CA ARG A 177 17.39 -7.20 -4.42
C ARG A 177 15.89 -7.37 -4.32
N LEU A 178 15.42 -8.57 -3.94
CA LEU A 178 14.00 -8.86 -3.77
C LEU A 178 13.40 -8.01 -2.65
N MET A 179 14.12 -7.89 -1.53
CA MET A 179 13.68 -7.07 -0.39
C MET A 179 13.58 -5.57 -0.71
N ARG A 180 14.43 -5.03 -1.60
CA ARG A 180 14.27 -3.63 -2.05
C ARG A 180 12.96 -3.44 -2.81
N THR A 181 12.68 -4.30 -3.78
CA THR A 181 11.42 -4.25 -4.54
C THR A 181 10.20 -4.40 -3.63
N ILE A 182 10.24 -5.36 -2.69
CA ILE A 182 9.14 -5.57 -1.74
C ILE A 182 8.91 -4.31 -0.87
N ARG A 183 9.98 -3.66 -0.39
CA ARG A 183 9.85 -2.43 0.41
C ARG A 183 9.20 -1.29 -0.38
N GLU A 184 9.62 -1.10 -1.62
CA GLU A 184 9.02 -0.08 -2.53
C GLU A 184 7.53 -0.36 -2.76
N LEU A 185 7.18 -1.59 -3.10
CA LEU A 185 5.78 -1.98 -3.30
C LEU A 185 4.95 -1.86 -2.01
N TYR A 186 5.54 -2.22 -0.86
CA TYR A 186 4.90 -2.09 0.44
C TYR A 186 4.59 -0.62 0.78
N ASP A 187 5.55 0.29 0.56
CA ASP A 187 5.40 1.73 0.81
C ASP A 187 4.28 2.33 -0.08
N HIS A 188 4.24 1.96 -1.36
CA HIS A 188 3.18 2.39 -2.27
C HIS A 188 1.79 1.85 -1.90
N ALA A 189 1.72 0.70 -1.23
CA ALA A 189 0.46 0.11 -0.79
C ALA A 189 -0.14 0.77 0.46
N ASP A 190 0.59 1.63 1.17
CA ASP A 190 0.15 2.25 2.42
C ASP A 190 -1.18 2.98 2.29
N ARG A 191 -1.37 3.74 1.20
CA ARG A 191 -2.62 4.47 0.92
C ARG A 191 -3.82 3.53 0.81
N TYR A 192 -3.65 2.37 0.19
CA TYR A 192 -4.71 1.38 0.00
C TYR A 192 -5.00 0.60 1.29
N ARG A 193 -3.96 0.27 2.07
CA ARG A 193 -4.14 -0.32 3.41
C ARG A 193 -4.90 0.62 4.34
N TRP A 194 -4.59 1.92 4.27
CA TRP A 194 -5.32 2.92 5.04
C TRP A 194 -6.81 2.96 4.67
N LEU A 195 -7.14 2.96 3.37
CA LEU A 195 -8.53 2.89 2.90
C LEU A 195 -9.23 1.62 3.40
N TYR A 196 -8.55 0.47 3.33
CA TYR A 196 -9.06 -0.79 3.85
C TYR A 196 -9.35 -0.71 5.37
N ILE A 197 -8.38 -0.30 6.17
CA ILE A 197 -8.52 -0.26 7.64
C ILE A 197 -9.63 0.72 8.07
N LYS A 198 -9.76 1.87 7.41
CA LYS A 198 -10.79 2.87 7.74
C LYS A 198 -12.17 2.52 7.19
N GLY A 199 -12.22 1.83 6.06
CA GLY A 199 -13.48 1.50 5.38
C GLY A 199 -14.11 0.18 5.79
N VAL A 200 -13.36 -0.73 6.43
CA VAL A 200 -13.83 -2.09 6.74
C VAL A 200 -14.02 -2.27 8.23
N PRO A 201 -15.26 -2.52 8.70
CA PRO A 201 -15.49 -2.89 10.09
C PRO A 201 -14.67 -4.13 10.47
N ARG A 202 -14.03 -4.10 11.64
CA ARG A 202 -13.20 -5.21 12.14
C ARG A 202 -11.97 -5.55 11.29
N ALA A 203 -11.50 -4.64 10.44
CA ALA A 203 -10.30 -4.86 9.59
C ALA A 203 -9.10 -5.38 10.40
N LEU A 204 -8.84 -4.81 11.58
CA LEU A 204 -7.73 -5.22 12.44
C LEU A 204 -7.93 -6.62 13.05
N SER A 205 -9.16 -7.01 13.40
CA SER A 205 -9.45 -8.36 13.87
C SER A 205 -9.25 -9.41 12.77
N ILE A 206 -9.72 -9.11 11.57
CA ILE A 206 -9.51 -9.98 10.39
C ILE A 206 -8.01 -10.12 10.10
N ALA A 207 -7.25 -9.03 10.15
CA ALA A 207 -5.81 -9.06 9.94
C ALA A 207 -5.10 -9.90 11.02
N ALA A 208 -5.55 -9.82 12.30
CA ALA A 208 -4.98 -10.61 13.38
C ALA A 208 -5.14 -12.13 13.15
N ASP A 209 -6.34 -12.57 12.75
CA ASP A 209 -6.60 -13.98 12.44
C ASP A 209 -5.74 -14.47 11.26
N GLU A 210 -5.59 -13.64 10.23
CA GLU A 210 -4.76 -13.96 9.05
C GLU A 210 -3.26 -13.97 9.37
N HIS A 211 -2.76 -13.01 10.16
CA HIS A 211 -1.37 -13.01 10.61
C HIS A 211 -1.05 -14.22 11.46
N GLN A 212 -1.99 -14.63 12.32
CA GLN A 212 -1.84 -15.84 13.12
C GLN A 212 -1.72 -17.08 12.24
N ALA A 213 -2.58 -17.23 11.22
CA ALA A 213 -2.51 -18.35 10.29
C ALA A 213 -1.20 -18.40 9.48
N ILE A 214 -0.68 -17.23 9.06
CA ILE A 214 0.62 -17.14 8.39
C ILE A 214 1.74 -17.58 9.35
N PHE A 215 1.69 -17.13 10.59
CA PHE A 215 2.68 -17.46 11.62
C PHE A 215 2.69 -18.96 11.93
N GLU A 216 1.53 -19.58 12.11
CA GLU A 216 1.39 -21.01 12.39
C GLU A 216 2.00 -21.87 11.27
N ALA A 217 1.62 -21.61 10.01
CA ALA A 217 2.21 -22.30 8.87
C ALA A 217 3.74 -22.09 8.77
N THR A 218 4.22 -20.90 9.19
CA THR A 218 5.66 -20.60 9.26
C THR A 218 6.37 -21.43 10.33
N VAL A 219 5.77 -21.58 11.52
CA VAL A 219 6.31 -22.38 12.63
C VAL A 219 6.33 -23.87 12.29
N GLU A 220 5.31 -24.34 11.58
CA GLU A 220 5.21 -25.72 11.09
C GLU A 220 6.22 -26.02 9.96
N GLY A 221 6.85 -24.99 9.40
CA GLY A 221 7.78 -25.13 8.28
C GLY A 221 7.10 -25.33 6.93
N ASP A 222 5.78 -25.20 6.86
CA ASP A 222 5.03 -25.33 5.60
C ASP A 222 5.10 -24.03 4.78
N ALA A 223 6.15 -23.93 3.97
CA ALA A 223 6.41 -22.79 3.11
C ALA A 223 5.31 -22.56 2.05
N ALA A 224 4.62 -23.63 1.63
CA ALA A 224 3.56 -23.53 0.63
C ALA A 224 2.29 -22.95 1.27
N LEU A 225 1.91 -23.45 2.44
CA LEU A 225 0.77 -22.98 3.19
C LEU A 225 0.97 -21.53 3.67
N ALA A 226 2.16 -21.21 4.20
CA ALA A 226 2.51 -19.85 4.60
C ALA A 226 2.39 -18.85 3.44
N ALA A 227 2.89 -19.21 2.24
CA ALA A 227 2.76 -18.39 1.04
C ALA A 227 1.29 -18.23 0.60
N ALA A 228 0.50 -19.29 0.71
CA ALA A 228 -0.92 -19.25 0.36
C ALA A 228 -1.73 -18.35 1.32
N HIS A 229 -1.43 -18.40 2.63
CA HIS A 229 -2.05 -17.51 3.61
C HIS A 229 -1.64 -16.04 3.37
N LEU A 230 -0.37 -15.76 3.13
CA LEU A 230 0.12 -14.42 2.83
C LEU A 230 -0.51 -13.87 1.54
N ALA A 231 -0.60 -14.69 0.48
CA ALA A 231 -1.25 -14.29 -0.77
C ALA A 231 -2.72 -13.91 -0.56
N ARG A 232 -3.48 -14.69 0.21
CA ARG A 232 -4.88 -14.39 0.53
C ARG A 232 -5.04 -13.15 1.38
N HIS A 233 -4.17 -12.94 2.36
CA HIS A 233 -4.12 -11.75 3.20
C HIS A 233 -3.93 -10.47 2.37
N LEU A 234 -2.95 -10.46 1.47
CA LEU A 234 -2.70 -9.34 0.56
C LEU A 234 -3.88 -9.12 -0.40
N ALA A 235 -4.38 -10.21 -0.98
CA ALA A 235 -5.49 -10.14 -1.93
C ALA A 235 -6.78 -9.62 -1.29
N ARG A 236 -7.07 -9.96 -0.03
CA ARG A 236 -8.25 -9.46 0.68
C ARG A 236 -8.28 -7.94 0.71
N THR A 237 -7.16 -7.30 1.07
CA THR A 237 -7.06 -5.83 1.09
C THR A 237 -7.39 -5.25 -0.29
N ALA A 238 -6.77 -5.76 -1.34
CA ALA A 238 -6.98 -5.26 -2.70
C ALA A 238 -8.44 -5.47 -3.16
N LEU A 239 -8.94 -6.69 -3.07
CA LEU A 239 -10.28 -7.04 -3.54
C LEU A 239 -11.37 -6.28 -2.78
N THR A 240 -11.20 -6.08 -1.48
CA THR A 240 -12.17 -5.31 -0.68
C THR A 240 -12.20 -3.85 -1.10
N VAL A 241 -11.03 -3.21 -1.29
CA VAL A 241 -10.96 -1.82 -1.75
C VAL A 241 -11.51 -1.69 -3.16
N MET A 242 -11.20 -2.61 -4.08
CA MET A 242 -11.75 -2.63 -5.45
C MET A 242 -13.27 -2.76 -5.44
N THR A 243 -13.82 -3.73 -4.72
CA THR A 243 -15.27 -3.94 -4.63
C THR A 243 -16.00 -2.70 -4.09
N HIS A 244 -15.38 -2.00 -3.14
CA HIS A 244 -15.98 -0.80 -2.54
C HIS A 244 -15.96 0.42 -3.47
N HIS A 245 -14.87 0.60 -4.23
CA HIS A 245 -14.66 1.80 -5.04
C HIS A 245 -14.97 1.63 -6.53
N ALA A 246 -14.95 0.40 -7.03
CA ALA A 246 -15.23 0.05 -8.42
C ALA A 246 -15.84 -1.35 -8.50
N PRO A 247 -17.11 -1.54 -8.10
CA PRO A 247 -17.76 -2.85 -8.04
C PRO A 247 -17.83 -3.57 -9.38
N GLU A 248 -17.77 -2.82 -10.49
CA GLU A 248 -17.79 -3.38 -11.85
C GLU A 248 -16.40 -3.78 -12.37
N HIS A 249 -15.34 -3.51 -11.60
CA HIS A 249 -13.97 -3.86 -12.00
C HIS A 249 -13.71 -5.33 -11.82
N ASP A 250 -13.21 -5.99 -12.87
CA ASP A 250 -12.83 -7.40 -12.84
C ASP A 250 -11.34 -7.58 -12.47
N PRO A 251 -11.01 -8.06 -11.25
CA PRO A 251 -9.62 -8.12 -10.74
C PRO A 251 -8.84 -9.32 -11.32
N THR A 252 -8.69 -9.36 -12.65
CA THR A 252 -8.07 -10.49 -13.37
C THR A 252 -6.62 -10.71 -12.98
N THR A 253 -5.86 -9.62 -12.80
CA THR A 253 -4.43 -9.66 -12.49
C THR A 253 -4.17 -10.14 -11.05
N VAL A 254 -4.96 -9.67 -10.09
CA VAL A 254 -4.91 -10.16 -8.70
C VAL A 254 -5.26 -11.63 -8.63
N ARG A 255 -6.31 -12.06 -9.34
CA ARG A 255 -6.68 -13.49 -9.39
C ARG A 255 -5.58 -14.36 -10.01
N ALA A 256 -4.92 -13.88 -11.07
CA ALA A 256 -3.78 -14.57 -11.66
C ALA A 256 -2.61 -14.69 -10.67
N ALA A 257 -2.29 -13.61 -9.96
CA ALA A 257 -1.23 -13.61 -8.94
C ALA A 257 -1.53 -14.59 -7.79
N ILE A 258 -2.78 -14.66 -7.31
CA ILE A 258 -3.19 -15.64 -6.28
C ILE A 258 -2.96 -17.07 -6.79
N ARG A 259 -3.40 -17.40 -8.00
CA ARG A 259 -3.19 -18.74 -8.58
C ARG A 259 -1.71 -19.11 -8.62
N LEU A 260 -0.86 -18.21 -9.09
CA LEU A 260 0.60 -18.43 -9.12
C LEU A 260 1.17 -18.67 -7.71
N ALA A 261 0.72 -17.89 -6.73
CA ALA A 261 1.21 -17.98 -5.35
C ALA A 261 0.73 -19.25 -4.63
N THR A 262 -0.49 -19.71 -4.91
CA THR A 262 -1.09 -20.87 -4.24
C THR A 262 -0.89 -22.19 -4.97
N GLY A 263 -0.35 -22.17 -6.18
CA GLY A 263 -0.21 -23.38 -7.02
C GLY A 263 -1.57 -23.92 -7.54
N ALA A 264 -2.64 -23.12 -7.46
CA ALA A 264 -3.93 -23.51 -8.00
C ALA A 264 -3.90 -23.45 -9.53
N GLU A 265 -4.14 -24.57 -10.19
CA GLU A 265 -4.23 -24.65 -11.64
C GLU A 265 -5.36 -23.73 -12.17
N ALA A 266 -5.13 -23.12 -13.34
CA ALA A 266 -6.19 -22.45 -14.05
C ALA A 266 -7.28 -23.47 -14.42
N PRO A 267 -8.60 -23.13 -14.32
CA PRO A 267 -9.64 -24.02 -14.82
C PRO A 267 -9.31 -24.38 -16.26
N ALA A 268 -9.23 -25.69 -16.54
CA ALA A 268 -8.98 -26.23 -17.87
C ALA A 268 -10.07 -25.73 -18.83
N GLY A 269 -9.82 -24.66 -19.59
CA GLY A 269 -10.82 -24.06 -20.49
C GLY A 269 -10.42 -22.83 -21.28
N ALA A 270 -9.19 -22.33 -21.16
CA ALA A 270 -8.77 -21.11 -21.87
C ALA A 270 -7.50 -21.27 -22.72
N ALA A 271 -7.37 -22.36 -23.46
CA ALA A 271 -6.29 -22.54 -24.43
C ALA A 271 -6.80 -23.11 -25.73
N THR A 272 -7.50 -22.29 -26.51
CA THR A 272 -7.61 -22.54 -27.94
C THR A 272 -7.11 -21.31 -28.69
N LEU A 273 -5.83 -21.07 -28.62
CA LEU A 273 -5.13 -20.29 -29.64
C LEU A 273 -5.18 -21.14 -30.93
N LYS A 274 -6.20 -20.89 -31.78
CA LYS A 274 -6.21 -21.39 -33.14
C LYS A 274 -4.92 -20.91 -33.83
N SER A 275 -4.01 -21.86 -34.08
CA SER A 275 -2.88 -21.66 -35.00
C SER A 275 -3.48 -21.35 -36.38
N ARG A 276 -3.48 -20.05 -36.74
CA ARG A 276 -3.70 -19.64 -38.12
C ARG A 276 -2.44 -20.06 -38.90
N SER A 277 -2.53 -21.18 -39.59
CA SER A 277 -1.57 -21.61 -40.58
C SER A 277 -1.41 -20.49 -41.62
N LEU A 278 -0.23 -19.90 -41.67
CA LEU A 278 0.25 -19.16 -42.84
C LEU A 278 0.48 -20.18 -43.94
N ARG A 279 -0.52 -20.42 -44.79
CA ARG A 279 -0.30 -21.07 -46.07
C ARG A 279 0.22 -20.02 -47.00
N SER A 280 1.49 -20.20 -47.38
CA SER A 280 2.13 -19.58 -48.55
C SER A 280 1.29 -19.83 -49.79
N GLY A 281 0.88 -18.78 -50.48
CA GLY A 281 0.40 -18.79 -51.84
C GLY A 281 1.45 -18.18 -52.75
N ARG A 282 1.75 -18.86 -53.76
CA ARG A 282 2.70 -18.55 -54.83
C ARG A 282 2.47 -17.18 -55.49
#